data_33de0c17598dbfca3caa2ff0a8a75b33
#
_entry.id   33de0c17598dbfca3caa2ff0a8a75b33
#
_cell.length_a   1.000
_cell.length_b   1.000
_cell.length_c   1.000
_cell.angle_alpha   90.00
_cell.angle_beta   90.00
_cell.angle_gamma   90.00
#
_symmetry.space_group_name_H-M   'P 1'
#
loop_
_entity.id
_entity.type
_entity.pdbx_description
1 polymer ?
#
loop_
_entity_poly.entity_id
_entity_poly.type
_entity_poly.pdbx_seq_one_letter_code
_entity_poly.pdbx_strand_id
1 'polypeptide(L)'
;MLIKDIIKDPLEIINQYKEIPNPQIPLPNEIYLPQRQNAKGYDIENETTRLKMINLFNNIDENYKVSSIINGIETKDQFKNVYNPANLDQLLGQVAFASDTSINQSLDFASKFFPQWKNFELNERVKIINKFAQLLEDNDEKLLKICVLEAGKTIKDSIDDLREAIDFCYYYSSEAIRLFSEPNNLKGPTGEKNNLFMKVKASFFL
;
A
#
# COMPACT_ATOMS: atom_id res chain seq x y z
N MET A 1 -9.19 -36.81 -20.37
CA MET A 1 -9.53 -35.81 -21.41
C MET A 1 -9.36 -36.46 -22.76
N LEU A 2 -10.35 -36.41 -23.62
CA LEU A 2 -10.27 -37.04 -24.95
C LEU A 2 -9.50 -36.12 -25.91
N ILE A 3 -8.78 -36.70 -26.89
CA ILE A 3 -8.02 -35.91 -27.87
C ILE A 3 -8.91 -34.86 -28.55
N LYS A 4 -10.14 -35.22 -28.90
CA LYS A 4 -11.14 -34.30 -29.49
C LYS A 4 -11.46 -33.06 -28.63
N ASP A 5 -11.21 -33.13 -27.33
CA ASP A 5 -11.46 -32.01 -26.45
C ASP A 5 -10.23 -31.08 -26.36
N ILE A 6 -9.04 -31.62 -26.67
CA ILE A 6 -7.78 -30.87 -26.68
C ILE A 6 -7.64 -30.01 -27.94
N ILE A 7 -8.16 -30.53 -29.07
CA ILE A 7 -8.01 -29.89 -30.39
C ILE A 7 -9.14 -28.93 -30.77
N LYS A 8 -10.11 -28.68 -29.84
CA LYS A 8 -11.15 -27.70 -30.07
C LYS A 8 -10.58 -26.29 -30.15
N ASP A 9 -11.16 -25.48 -31.02
CA ASP A 9 -10.83 -24.06 -31.07
C ASP A 9 -11.08 -23.39 -29.70
N PRO A 10 -10.06 -22.74 -29.10
CA PRO A 10 -10.22 -22.04 -27.83
C PRO A 10 -11.36 -21.01 -27.84
N LEU A 11 -11.60 -20.33 -28.96
CA LEU A 11 -12.70 -19.35 -29.09
C LEU A 11 -14.06 -20.03 -29.03
N GLU A 12 -14.21 -21.22 -29.67
CA GLU A 12 -15.46 -22.00 -29.54
C GLU A 12 -15.72 -22.46 -28.12
N ILE A 13 -14.65 -22.80 -27.37
CA ILE A 13 -14.76 -23.19 -25.96
C ILE A 13 -15.20 -21.97 -25.11
N ILE A 14 -14.53 -20.84 -25.28
CA ILE A 14 -14.81 -19.63 -24.51
C ILE A 14 -16.25 -19.16 -24.75
N ASN A 15 -16.74 -19.18 -25.99
CA ASN A 15 -18.09 -18.77 -26.34
C ASN A 15 -19.21 -19.67 -25.75
N GLN A 16 -18.85 -20.84 -25.21
CA GLN A 16 -19.79 -21.72 -24.52
C GLN A 16 -19.98 -21.36 -23.03
N TYR A 17 -19.07 -20.56 -22.46
CA TYR A 17 -19.19 -20.14 -21.07
C TYR A 17 -20.13 -18.95 -20.95
N LYS A 18 -21.00 -19.02 -19.94
CA LYS A 18 -21.94 -17.93 -19.61
C LYS A 18 -21.27 -16.77 -18.90
N GLU A 19 -20.19 -17.06 -18.21
CA GLU A 19 -19.43 -16.11 -17.39
C GLU A 19 -17.95 -16.22 -17.70
N ILE A 20 -17.31 -15.11 -17.97
CA ILE A 20 -15.88 -14.94 -18.16
C ILE A 20 -15.46 -13.73 -17.30
N PRO A 21 -14.50 -13.86 -16.39
CA PRO A 21 -13.66 -15.03 -16.08
C PRO A 21 -14.37 -16.15 -15.34
N ASN A 22 -13.71 -17.31 -15.20
CA ASN A 22 -14.27 -18.47 -14.52
C ASN A 22 -14.61 -18.13 -13.05
N PRO A 23 -15.88 -18.23 -12.61
CA PRO A 23 -16.30 -17.82 -11.26
C PRO A 23 -15.71 -18.68 -10.13
N GLN A 24 -15.09 -19.83 -10.44
CA GLN A 24 -14.40 -20.67 -9.45
C GLN A 24 -12.95 -20.23 -9.20
N ILE A 25 -12.43 -19.32 -10.02
CA ILE A 25 -11.07 -18.79 -9.88
C ILE A 25 -11.19 -17.33 -9.48
N PRO A 26 -10.79 -16.94 -8.24
CA PRO A 26 -10.90 -15.57 -7.80
C PRO A 26 -10.00 -14.67 -8.66
N LEU A 27 -10.43 -13.44 -8.88
CA LEU A 27 -9.59 -12.42 -9.49
C LEU A 27 -8.37 -12.09 -8.60
N PRO A 28 -7.27 -11.57 -9.15
CA PRO A 28 -6.06 -11.28 -8.38
C PRO A 28 -6.30 -10.41 -7.14
N ASN A 29 -7.20 -9.44 -7.21
CA ASN A 29 -7.58 -8.58 -6.09
C ASN A 29 -8.53 -9.24 -5.07
N GLU A 30 -9.01 -10.45 -5.33
CA GLU A 30 -9.99 -11.17 -4.52
C GLU A 30 -9.42 -12.45 -3.87
N ILE A 31 -8.15 -12.77 -4.12
CA ILE A 31 -7.52 -14.03 -3.70
C ILE A 31 -7.66 -14.29 -2.20
N TYR A 32 -7.69 -13.25 -1.39
CA TYR A 32 -7.73 -13.33 0.08
C TYR A 32 -9.11 -13.03 0.68
N LEU A 33 -10.14 -12.83 -0.14
CA LEU A 33 -11.50 -12.66 0.39
C LEU A 33 -12.00 -13.95 1.07
N PRO A 34 -12.80 -13.85 2.13
CA PRO A 34 -13.35 -12.62 2.73
C PRO A 34 -12.42 -11.97 3.79
N GLN A 35 -11.23 -12.50 4.02
CA GLN A 35 -10.36 -12.04 5.12
C GLN A 35 -9.85 -10.61 4.91
N ARG A 36 -9.40 -10.30 3.71
CA ARG A 36 -8.88 -8.98 3.34
C ARG A 36 -8.93 -8.78 1.83
N GLN A 37 -8.85 -7.54 1.43
CA GLN A 37 -8.55 -7.16 0.05
C GLN A 37 -7.06 -7.23 -0.22
N ASN A 38 -6.66 -7.15 -1.49
CA ASN A 38 -5.30 -6.88 -1.91
C ASN A 38 -5.29 -5.94 -3.11
N ALA A 39 -4.13 -5.36 -3.40
CA ALA A 39 -3.94 -4.38 -4.45
C ALA A 39 -4.31 -4.94 -5.83
N LYS A 40 -4.95 -4.12 -6.66
CA LYS A 40 -5.33 -4.50 -8.04
C LYS A 40 -4.10 -4.70 -8.92
N GLY A 41 -3.15 -3.76 -8.86
CA GLY A 41 -1.99 -3.73 -9.73
C GLY A 41 -2.33 -3.44 -11.18
N TYR A 42 -1.33 -3.62 -12.04
CA TYR A 42 -1.43 -3.39 -13.48
C TYR A 42 -0.83 -4.56 -14.25
N ASP A 43 -1.57 -5.07 -15.22
CA ASP A 43 -1.05 -6.04 -16.19
C ASP A 43 -0.34 -5.30 -17.33
N ILE A 44 0.97 -5.12 -17.22
CA ILE A 44 1.79 -4.43 -18.22
C ILE A 44 2.03 -5.22 -19.49
N GLU A 45 1.73 -6.51 -19.50
CA GLU A 45 1.75 -7.34 -20.71
C GLU A 45 0.56 -7.01 -21.63
N ASN A 46 -0.52 -6.49 -21.05
CA ASN A 46 -1.66 -5.98 -21.82
C ASN A 46 -1.28 -4.67 -22.54
N GLU A 47 -1.46 -4.65 -23.87
CA GLU A 47 -1.10 -3.51 -24.71
C GLU A 47 -1.79 -2.21 -24.30
N THR A 48 -3.08 -2.27 -23.99
CA THR A 48 -3.86 -1.10 -23.56
C THR A 48 -3.29 -0.52 -22.25
N THR A 49 -2.98 -1.36 -21.28
CA THR A 49 -2.35 -0.94 -20.02
C THR A 49 -0.97 -0.33 -20.26
N ARG A 50 -0.17 -0.95 -21.11
CA ARG A 50 1.17 -0.46 -21.46
C ARG A 50 1.11 0.92 -22.13
N LEU A 51 0.21 1.12 -23.09
CA LEU A 51 0.01 2.42 -23.74
C LEU A 51 -0.46 3.48 -22.75
N LYS A 52 -1.35 3.13 -21.82
CA LYS A 52 -1.77 4.04 -20.75
C LYS A 52 -0.58 4.48 -19.88
N MET A 53 0.29 3.55 -19.49
CA MET A 53 1.50 3.86 -18.73
C MET A 53 2.46 4.76 -19.50
N ILE A 54 2.72 4.48 -20.78
CA ILE A 54 3.58 5.33 -21.61
C ILE A 54 3.02 6.76 -21.66
N ASN A 55 1.73 6.92 -21.87
CA ASN A 55 1.09 8.25 -21.91
C ASN A 55 1.18 8.98 -20.57
N LEU A 56 1.07 8.27 -19.45
CA LEU A 56 1.23 8.83 -18.11
C LEU A 56 2.60 9.51 -17.93
N PHE A 57 3.66 8.87 -18.41
CA PHE A 57 5.04 9.38 -18.27
C PHE A 57 5.41 10.46 -19.30
N ASN A 58 4.68 10.59 -20.39
CA ASN A 58 4.92 11.65 -21.39
C ASN A 58 4.42 13.05 -20.94
N ASN A 59 3.51 13.10 -19.97
CA ASN A 59 2.93 14.34 -19.47
C ASN A 59 3.52 14.67 -18.09
N ILE A 60 4.67 15.39 -18.09
CA ILE A 60 5.39 15.75 -16.87
C ILE A 60 5.19 17.25 -16.64
N ASP A 61 4.22 17.59 -15.81
CA ASP A 61 3.88 19.00 -15.49
C ASP A 61 3.78 19.28 -13.98
N GLU A 62 4.46 18.51 -13.13
CA GLU A 62 4.25 18.65 -11.70
C GLU A 62 5.51 19.11 -10.97
N ASN A 63 5.44 20.28 -10.36
CA ASN A 63 6.44 20.81 -9.45
C ASN A 63 5.94 20.57 -8.02
N TYR A 64 6.35 19.46 -7.42
CA TYR A 64 5.94 19.10 -6.07
C TYR A 64 6.70 19.92 -5.04
N LYS A 65 5.96 20.35 -4.00
CA LYS A 65 6.56 20.96 -2.83
C LYS A 65 6.08 20.21 -1.58
N VAL A 66 7.01 19.53 -0.93
CA VAL A 66 6.71 18.62 0.19
C VAL A 66 7.53 18.99 1.41
N SER A 67 6.91 19.00 2.57
CA SER A 67 7.54 19.21 3.88
C SER A 67 7.10 18.13 4.86
N SER A 68 7.82 18.02 5.98
CA SER A 68 7.41 17.15 7.08
C SER A 68 6.12 17.67 7.72
N ILE A 69 5.25 16.76 8.14
CA ILE A 69 4.00 17.10 8.84
C ILE A 69 4.10 16.60 10.27
N ILE A 70 4.04 17.50 11.23
CA ILE A 70 4.05 17.18 12.66
C ILE A 70 2.75 17.69 13.29
N ASN A 71 2.00 16.79 13.92
CA ASN A 71 0.70 17.12 14.49
C ASN A 71 -0.27 17.78 13.48
N GLY A 72 -0.27 17.31 12.22
CA GLY A 72 -1.12 17.86 11.17
C GLY A 72 -0.67 19.23 10.61
N ILE A 73 0.49 19.74 11.02
CA ILE A 73 1.04 21.04 10.61
C ILE A 73 2.33 20.82 9.84
N GLU A 74 2.43 21.41 8.64
CA GLU A 74 3.66 21.40 7.86
C GLU A 74 4.78 22.17 8.58
N THR A 75 5.98 21.57 8.59
CA THR A 75 7.17 22.23 9.14
C THR A 75 7.64 23.35 8.20
N LYS A 76 8.36 24.32 8.78
CA LYS A 76 8.99 25.42 8.02
C LYS A 76 10.49 25.19 7.81
N ASP A 77 10.87 23.94 7.56
CA ASP A 77 12.26 23.58 7.28
C ASP A 77 12.71 24.08 5.90
N GLN A 78 14.03 24.09 5.68
CA GLN A 78 14.60 24.62 4.44
C GLN A 78 14.37 23.68 3.26
N PHE A 79 13.83 24.21 2.17
CA PHE A 79 13.60 23.46 0.94
C PHE A 79 14.87 23.25 0.12
N LYS A 80 15.00 22.06 -0.44
CA LYS A 80 16.03 21.69 -1.43
C LYS A 80 15.36 21.20 -2.70
N ASN A 81 15.98 21.47 -3.84
CA ASN A 81 15.50 21.00 -5.15
C ASN A 81 15.72 19.49 -5.28
N VAL A 82 14.75 18.83 -5.91
CA VAL A 82 14.78 17.42 -6.30
C VAL A 82 14.78 17.34 -7.81
N TYR A 83 15.73 16.62 -8.37
CA TYR A 83 15.90 16.45 -9.81
C TYR A 83 15.72 14.98 -10.20
N ASN A 84 15.31 14.77 -11.45
CA ASN A 84 15.23 13.44 -12.03
C ASN A 84 16.66 12.85 -12.17
N PRO A 85 16.96 11.68 -11.56
CA PRO A 85 18.28 11.07 -11.66
C PRO A 85 18.67 10.64 -13.08
N ALA A 86 17.70 10.41 -13.95
CA ALA A 86 17.91 10.09 -15.37
C ALA A 86 18.09 11.35 -16.25
N ASN A 87 17.70 12.54 -15.76
CA ASN A 87 17.84 13.83 -16.45
C ASN A 87 18.04 14.95 -15.43
N LEU A 88 19.28 15.27 -15.10
CA LEU A 88 19.64 16.22 -14.04
C LEU A 88 19.20 17.68 -14.35
N ASP A 89 18.81 17.99 -15.59
CA ASP A 89 18.26 19.30 -15.94
C ASP A 89 16.76 19.38 -15.63
N GLN A 90 16.11 18.27 -15.33
CA GLN A 90 14.70 18.21 -15.01
C GLN A 90 14.45 18.37 -13.51
N LEU A 91 14.00 19.55 -13.11
CA LEU A 91 13.51 19.81 -11.75
C LEU A 91 12.14 19.14 -11.56
N LEU A 92 12.00 18.26 -10.57
CA LEU A 92 10.75 17.58 -10.21
C LEU A 92 9.99 18.33 -9.12
N GLY A 93 10.69 19.05 -8.25
CA GLY A 93 10.07 19.75 -7.16
C GLY A 93 11.05 20.12 -6.05
N GLN A 94 10.51 20.37 -4.88
CA GLN A 94 11.26 20.76 -3.69
C GLN A 94 10.83 19.94 -2.49
N VAL A 95 11.77 19.55 -1.66
CA VAL A 95 11.53 18.87 -0.38
C VAL A 95 12.21 19.60 0.76
N ALA A 96 11.50 19.78 1.88
CA ALA A 96 12.08 20.26 3.12
C ALA A 96 12.46 19.06 3.99
N PHE A 97 13.76 18.81 4.14
CA PHE A 97 14.25 17.79 5.06
C PHE A 97 14.09 18.29 6.50
N ALA A 98 13.63 17.38 7.38
CA ALA A 98 13.43 17.72 8.78
C ALA A 98 14.75 18.16 9.44
N SER A 99 14.70 19.27 10.17
CA SER A 99 15.78 19.72 11.05
C SER A 99 15.81 18.90 12.34
N ASP A 100 16.92 18.94 13.08
CA ASP A 100 17.00 18.30 14.41
C ASP A 100 15.89 18.80 15.34
N THR A 101 15.50 20.06 15.21
CA THR A 101 14.38 20.64 15.97
C THR A 101 13.07 19.97 15.59
N SER A 102 12.79 19.82 14.31
CA SER A 102 11.57 19.16 13.79
C SER A 102 11.53 17.70 14.21
N ILE A 103 12.67 17.00 14.15
CA ILE A 103 12.79 15.61 14.61
C ILE A 103 12.44 15.52 16.10
N ASN A 104 13.07 16.32 16.96
CA ASN A 104 12.80 16.31 18.40
C ASN A 104 11.33 16.64 18.72
N GLN A 105 10.75 17.62 18.03
CA GLN A 105 9.32 17.95 18.18
C GLN A 105 8.42 16.77 17.81
N SER A 106 8.75 16.02 16.74
CA SER A 106 7.97 14.85 16.34
C SER A 106 8.02 13.73 17.39
N LEU A 107 9.21 13.51 17.98
CA LEU A 107 9.43 12.55 19.05
C LEU A 107 8.60 12.89 20.31
N ASP A 108 8.70 14.13 20.74
CA ASP A 108 7.95 14.64 21.90
C ASP A 108 6.44 14.54 21.69
N PHE A 109 5.97 14.91 20.49
CA PHE A 109 4.56 14.81 20.17
C PHE A 109 4.07 13.37 20.15
N ALA A 110 4.80 12.47 19.46
CA ALA A 110 4.45 11.06 19.40
C ALA A 110 4.41 10.40 20.79
N SER A 111 5.38 10.74 21.67
CA SER A 111 5.43 10.23 23.04
C SER A 111 4.23 10.72 23.87
N LYS A 112 3.84 11.98 23.73
CA LYS A 112 2.67 12.56 24.42
C LYS A 112 1.35 12.01 23.89
N PHE A 113 1.26 11.72 22.61
CA PHE A 113 0.07 11.18 21.97
C PHE A 113 -0.10 9.66 22.19
N PHE A 114 0.99 8.93 22.43
CA PHE A 114 0.98 7.47 22.56
C PHE A 114 -0.08 6.92 23.54
N PRO A 115 -0.32 7.49 24.75
CA PRO A 115 -1.36 6.98 25.64
C PRO A 115 -2.77 7.04 25.02
N GLN A 116 -3.07 8.07 24.22
CA GLN A 116 -4.34 8.18 23.50
C GLN A 116 -4.42 7.13 22.40
N TRP A 117 -3.37 6.99 21.58
CA TRP A 117 -3.30 5.99 20.51
C TRP A 117 -3.41 4.57 21.04
N LYS A 118 -2.75 4.26 22.14
CA LYS A 118 -2.81 2.95 22.80
C LYS A 118 -4.22 2.54 23.17
N ASN A 119 -5.03 3.50 23.63
CA ASN A 119 -6.41 3.30 24.07
C ASN A 119 -7.43 3.53 22.94
N PHE A 120 -6.97 3.90 21.74
CA PHE A 120 -7.84 4.12 20.61
C PHE A 120 -8.45 2.79 20.15
N GLU A 121 -9.72 2.81 19.81
CA GLU A 121 -10.48 1.63 19.46
C GLU A 121 -9.85 0.90 18.26
N LEU A 122 -9.74 -0.44 18.34
CA LEU A 122 -9.04 -1.24 17.32
C LEU A 122 -9.62 -1.04 15.93
N ASN A 123 -10.94 -1.12 15.80
CA ASN A 123 -11.59 -1.01 14.50
C ASN A 123 -11.42 0.39 13.88
N GLU A 124 -11.34 1.43 14.70
CA GLU A 124 -11.05 2.79 14.20
C GLU A 124 -9.61 2.91 13.69
N ARG A 125 -8.63 2.29 14.35
CA ARG A 125 -7.24 2.21 13.84
C ARG A 125 -7.18 1.48 12.50
N VAL A 126 -7.89 0.35 12.40
CA VAL A 126 -8.00 -0.44 11.15
C VAL A 126 -8.62 0.38 10.02
N LYS A 127 -9.70 1.13 10.31
CA LYS A 127 -10.34 2.01 9.32
C LYS A 127 -9.37 3.08 8.79
N ILE A 128 -8.54 3.66 9.64
CA ILE A 128 -7.53 4.66 9.24
C ILE A 128 -6.54 4.04 8.24
N ILE A 129 -5.99 2.86 8.55
CA ILE A 129 -5.02 2.18 7.68
C ILE A 129 -5.66 1.72 6.37
N ASN A 130 -6.88 1.16 6.42
CA ASN A 130 -7.61 0.77 5.20
C ASN A 130 -7.97 1.99 4.34
N LYS A 131 -8.29 3.14 4.96
CA LYS A 131 -8.49 4.39 4.21
C LYS A 131 -7.20 4.87 3.56
N PHE A 132 -6.05 4.70 4.22
CA PHE A 132 -4.75 5.00 3.62
C PHE A 132 -4.47 4.09 2.41
N ALA A 133 -4.73 2.77 2.50
CA ALA A 133 -4.62 1.86 1.36
C ALA A 133 -5.48 2.32 0.17
N GLN A 134 -6.73 2.71 0.44
CA GLN A 134 -7.63 3.22 -0.60
C GLN A 134 -7.09 4.52 -1.24
N LEU A 135 -6.53 5.42 -0.44
CA LEU A 135 -5.92 6.64 -0.97
C LEU A 135 -4.68 6.37 -1.83
N LEU A 136 -3.89 5.35 -1.50
CA LEU A 136 -2.79 4.90 -2.36
C LEU A 136 -3.31 4.37 -3.70
N GLU A 137 -4.37 3.58 -3.71
CA GLU A 137 -5.01 3.10 -4.95
C GLU A 137 -5.65 4.25 -5.77
N ASP A 138 -6.33 5.18 -5.12
CA ASP A 138 -7.00 6.31 -5.77
C ASP A 138 -6.00 7.29 -6.41
N ASN A 139 -4.74 7.29 -5.96
CA ASN A 139 -3.66 8.14 -6.46
C ASN A 139 -2.55 7.35 -7.16
N ASP A 140 -2.81 6.14 -7.59
CA ASP A 140 -1.81 5.20 -8.10
C ASP A 140 -1.00 5.77 -9.28
N GLU A 141 -1.64 6.37 -10.28
CA GLU A 141 -0.97 6.96 -11.44
C GLU A 141 0.04 8.05 -11.04
N LYS A 142 -0.34 8.91 -10.10
CA LYS A 142 0.53 9.96 -9.58
C LYS A 142 1.71 9.37 -8.81
N LEU A 143 1.47 8.40 -7.97
CA LEU A 143 2.50 7.75 -7.16
C LEU A 143 3.48 6.96 -8.02
N LEU A 144 3.01 6.21 -9.01
CA LEU A 144 3.85 5.51 -9.97
C LEU A 144 4.76 6.48 -10.73
N LYS A 145 4.20 7.62 -11.18
CA LYS A 145 4.97 8.66 -11.86
C LYS A 145 6.09 9.21 -10.98
N ILE A 146 5.80 9.51 -9.72
CA ILE A 146 6.81 9.99 -8.76
C ILE A 146 7.90 8.93 -8.56
N CYS A 147 7.54 7.66 -8.33
CA CYS A 147 8.51 6.58 -8.14
C CYS A 147 9.48 6.43 -9.33
N VAL A 148 8.97 6.51 -10.55
CA VAL A 148 9.81 6.41 -11.75
C VAL A 148 10.71 7.65 -11.88
N LEU A 149 10.15 8.85 -11.72
CA LEU A 149 10.88 10.10 -11.99
C LEU A 149 11.87 10.47 -10.88
N GLU A 150 11.49 10.28 -9.62
CA GLU A 150 12.31 10.69 -8.48
C GLU A 150 13.30 9.61 -8.06
N ALA A 151 12.84 8.35 -7.99
CA ALA A 151 13.69 7.23 -7.59
C ALA A 151 14.40 6.53 -8.75
N GLY A 152 14.11 6.89 -10.01
CA GLY A 152 14.71 6.26 -11.18
C GLY A 152 14.31 4.79 -11.36
N LYS A 153 13.18 4.36 -10.80
CA LYS A 153 12.70 2.98 -10.87
C LYS A 153 12.13 2.63 -12.24
N THR A 154 12.14 1.34 -12.57
CA THR A 154 11.36 0.87 -13.71
C THR A 154 9.86 0.97 -13.42
N ILE A 155 9.04 1.01 -14.46
CA ILE A 155 7.57 1.01 -14.32
C ILE A 155 7.12 -0.22 -13.54
N LYS A 156 7.70 -1.39 -13.85
CA LYS A 156 7.38 -2.64 -13.15
C LYS A 156 7.70 -2.58 -11.66
N ASP A 157 8.89 -2.15 -11.29
CA ASP A 157 9.30 -2.07 -9.88
C ASP A 157 8.45 -1.04 -9.12
N SER A 158 8.06 0.06 -9.78
CA SER A 158 7.16 1.06 -9.18
C SER A 158 5.76 0.49 -8.91
N ILE A 159 5.23 -0.33 -9.83
CA ILE A 159 3.96 -1.03 -9.63
C ILE A 159 4.08 -2.02 -8.47
N ASP A 160 5.15 -2.79 -8.42
CA ASP A 160 5.37 -3.78 -7.36
C ASP A 160 5.49 -3.10 -5.97
N ASP A 161 6.22 -1.98 -5.86
CA ASP A 161 6.32 -1.19 -4.63
C ASP A 161 4.97 -0.65 -4.16
N LEU A 162 4.20 -0.07 -5.07
CA LEU A 162 2.89 0.50 -4.72
C LEU A 162 1.93 -0.61 -4.26
N ARG A 163 1.92 -1.74 -4.96
CA ARG A 163 1.13 -2.91 -4.58
C ARG A 163 1.52 -3.44 -3.21
N GLU A 164 2.83 -3.55 -2.95
CA GLU A 164 3.34 -3.99 -1.65
C GLU A 164 2.87 -3.05 -0.53
N ALA A 165 2.96 -1.74 -0.72
CA ALA A 165 2.51 -0.76 0.26
C ALA A 165 1.00 -0.90 0.57
N ILE A 166 0.17 -1.06 -0.46
CA ILE A 166 -1.29 -1.27 -0.32
C ILE A 166 -1.56 -2.60 0.39
N ASP A 167 -0.90 -3.67 -0.04
CA ASP A 167 -1.08 -5.01 0.52
C ASP A 167 -0.64 -5.08 1.99
N PHE A 168 0.42 -4.40 2.38
CA PHE A 168 0.81 -4.29 3.79
C PHE A 168 -0.27 -3.60 4.62
N CYS A 169 -0.89 -2.54 4.13
CA CYS A 169 -1.98 -1.89 4.84
C CYS A 169 -3.14 -2.86 5.11
N TYR A 170 -3.60 -3.58 4.11
CA TYR A 170 -4.69 -4.55 4.27
C TYR A 170 -4.28 -5.76 5.11
N TYR A 171 -3.06 -6.28 4.91
CA TYR A 171 -2.55 -7.41 5.66
C TYR A 171 -2.43 -7.09 7.15
N TYR A 172 -1.73 -6.02 7.51
CA TYR A 172 -1.55 -5.66 8.92
C TYR A 172 -2.84 -5.20 9.59
N SER A 173 -3.78 -4.63 8.83
CA SER A 173 -5.13 -4.35 9.34
C SER A 173 -5.87 -5.64 9.73
N SER A 174 -5.84 -6.67 8.88
CA SER A 174 -6.47 -7.96 9.17
C SER A 174 -5.77 -8.68 10.32
N GLU A 175 -4.44 -8.65 10.38
CA GLU A 175 -3.67 -9.23 11.46
C GLU A 175 -3.88 -8.50 12.80
N ALA A 176 -4.04 -7.17 12.77
CA ALA A 176 -4.39 -6.42 13.97
C ALA A 176 -5.75 -6.86 14.54
N ILE A 177 -6.76 -7.05 13.70
CA ILE A 177 -8.05 -7.60 14.13
C ILE A 177 -7.85 -8.99 14.74
N ARG A 178 -7.15 -9.89 14.04
CA ARG A 178 -6.91 -11.25 14.51
C ARG A 178 -6.17 -11.31 15.85
N LEU A 179 -5.19 -10.43 16.06
CA LEU A 179 -4.31 -10.50 17.22
C LEU A 179 -4.82 -9.71 18.44
N PHE A 180 -5.60 -8.65 18.23
CA PHE A 180 -6.00 -7.73 19.29
C PHE A 180 -7.48 -7.80 19.66
N SER A 181 -8.33 -8.49 18.86
CA SER A 181 -9.78 -8.58 19.17
C SER A 181 -10.04 -9.39 20.43
N GLU A 182 -9.36 -10.52 20.58
CA GLU A 182 -9.52 -11.43 21.72
C GLU A 182 -8.18 -12.02 22.15
N PRO A 183 -8.08 -12.45 23.42
CA PRO A 183 -6.90 -13.18 23.90
C PRO A 183 -6.70 -14.47 23.12
N ASN A 184 -5.49 -14.74 22.67
CA ASN A 184 -5.16 -16.03 22.09
C ASN A 184 -5.06 -17.10 23.17
N ASN A 185 -5.97 -18.07 23.14
CA ASN A 185 -5.93 -19.22 24.03
C ASN A 185 -4.80 -20.16 23.63
N LEU A 186 -3.83 -20.35 24.51
CA LEU A 186 -2.74 -21.27 24.31
C LEU A 186 -3.07 -22.64 24.96
N LYS A 187 -2.62 -23.71 24.34
CA LYS A 187 -2.75 -25.05 24.94
C LYS A 187 -1.91 -25.13 26.22
N GLY A 188 -2.49 -25.70 27.28
CA GLY A 188 -1.84 -25.95 28.56
C GLY A 188 -2.26 -27.28 29.12
N PRO A 189 -1.64 -27.73 30.24
CA PRO A 189 -2.08 -28.90 30.98
C PRO A 189 -3.54 -28.80 31.42
N THR A 190 -4.11 -29.94 31.75
CA THR A 190 -5.50 -30.01 32.24
C THR A 190 -5.72 -29.10 33.45
N GLY A 191 -6.70 -28.23 33.39
CA GLY A 191 -7.06 -27.27 34.43
C GLY A 191 -6.42 -25.89 34.31
N GLU A 192 -5.52 -25.68 33.35
CA GLU A 192 -4.93 -24.36 33.09
C GLU A 192 -5.68 -23.62 31.96
N LYS A 193 -5.79 -22.30 32.10
CA LYS A 193 -6.23 -21.37 31.04
C LYS A 193 -5.08 -20.43 30.73
N ASN A 194 -4.40 -20.65 29.60
CA ASN A 194 -3.29 -19.85 29.19
C ASN A 194 -3.73 -18.89 28.08
N ASN A 195 -3.72 -17.58 28.36
CA ASN A 195 -4.12 -16.55 27.44
C ASN A 195 -2.94 -15.65 27.09
N LEU A 196 -2.69 -15.49 25.79
CA LEU A 196 -1.72 -14.52 25.27
C LEU A 196 -2.44 -13.24 24.88
N PHE A 197 -2.05 -12.13 25.49
CA PHE A 197 -2.54 -10.79 25.16
C PHE A 197 -1.46 -10.02 24.40
N MET A 198 -1.86 -9.41 23.31
CA MET A 198 -1.02 -8.45 22.61
C MET A 198 -1.22 -7.05 23.19
N LYS A 199 -0.12 -6.32 23.37
CA LYS A 199 -0.15 -4.92 23.83
C LYS A 199 0.59 -4.03 22.85
N VAL A 200 0.05 -2.85 22.63
CA VAL A 200 0.71 -1.82 21.83
C VAL A 200 1.99 -1.39 22.56
N LYS A 201 3.13 -1.39 21.85
CA LYS A 201 4.38 -0.84 22.33
C LYS A 201 4.47 0.65 22.05
N ALA A 202 5.31 1.35 22.81
CA ALA A 202 5.66 2.75 22.56
C ALA A 202 6.41 2.91 21.23
N SER A 203 6.55 4.16 20.79
CA SER A 203 7.19 4.55 19.54
C SER A 203 8.53 3.83 19.32
N PHE A 204 8.66 3.15 18.18
CA PHE A 204 9.93 2.72 17.65
C PHE A 204 10.35 3.70 16.58
N PHE A 205 11.61 4.05 16.58
CA PHE A 205 12.27 4.68 15.44
C PHE A 205 12.87 3.58 14.59
N LEU A 206 12.48 3.55 13.33
CA LEU A 206 13.18 2.83 12.28
C LEU A 206 14.06 3.81 11.53
#